data_0396ab2efc7489c58dd350e40788ce7d
#
_entry.id   0396ab2efc7489c58dd350e40788ce7d
#
_cell.length_a   1.000
_cell.length_b   1.000
_cell.length_c   1.000
_cell.angle_alpha   90.00
_cell.angle_beta   90.00
_cell.angle_gamma   90.00
#
_symmetry.space_group_name_H-M   'P 1'
#
loop_
_entity.id
_entity.type
_entity.pdbx_description
1 polymer ?
#
loop_
_entity_poly.entity_id
_entity_poly.type
_entity_poly.pdbx_seq_one_letter_code
_entity_poly.pdbx_strand_id
1 'polypeptide(L)'
;MEAKIRKHQDILKCSGYAVIAFGVWSIIRMFLLKILDPLGIEEMVEIQSEESREFLVAVYFIMVVVLLCVDLLFRVYVGLSAVHEGQGKTVKPVYIVLTALYAAVSVWSDLSYFFHLNTGSFSLNILASTIIDLTSCVAMIEIVCSSLSMRRIRKTEAA
;
A
#
# COMPACT_ATOMS: atom_id res chain seq x y z
N MET A 1 21.74 25.07 -1.83
CA MET A 1 20.51 24.63 -2.50
C MET A 1 20.60 23.17 -2.93
N GLU A 2 21.66 22.73 -3.58
CA GLU A 2 21.90 21.33 -3.98
C GLU A 2 21.75 20.29 -2.87
N ALA A 3 22.20 20.58 -1.64
CA ALA A 3 22.09 19.66 -0.51
C ALA A 3 20.62 19.33 -0.15
N LYS A 4 19.70 20.30 -0.31
CA LYS A 4 18.25 20.09 -0.09
C LYS A 4 17.65 19.20 -1.18
N ILE A 5 18.05 19.41 -2.44
CA ILE A 5 17.58 18.59 -3.57
C ILE A 5 18.05 17.15 -3.39
N ARG A 6 19.34 16.94 -3.08
CA ARG A 6 19.87 15.59 -2.81
C ARG A 6 19.13 14.88 -1.69
N LYS A 7 18.83 15.58 -0.58
CA LYS A 7 18.05 15.00 0.52
C LYS A 7 16.68 14.50 0.06
N HIS A 8 15.92 15.30 -0.72
CA HIS A 8 14.62 14.89 -1.23
C HIS A 8 14.72 13.75 -2.26
N GLN A 9 15.80 13.72 -3.06
CA GLN A 9 16.07 12.64 -3.98
C GLN A 9 16.31 11.30 -3.25
N ASP A 10 17.09 11.34 -2.17
CA ASP A 10 17.36 10.13 -1.38
C ASP A 10 16.11 9.64 -0.63
N ILE A 11 15.31 10.57 -0.10
CA ILE A 11 14.01 10.22 0.50
C ILE A 11 13.11 9.54 -0.56
N LEU A 12 12.98 10.12 -1.75
CA LEU A 12 12.16 9.54 -2.82
C LEU A 12 12.60 8.14 -3.23
N LYS A 13 13.93 7.88 -3.30
CA LYS A 13 14.43 6.55 -3.59
C LYS A 13 14.11 5.57 -2.47
N CYS A 14 14.37 5.96 -1.22
CA CYS A 14 14.14 5.13 -0.05
C CYS A 14 12.66 4.79 0.11
N SER A 15 11.78 5.81 0.11
CA SER A 15 10.33 5.62 0.24
C SER A 15 9.74 4.88 -0.95
N GLY A 16 10.28 5.09 -2.18
CA GLY A 16 9.87 4.34 -3.37
C GLY A 16 10.14 2.83 -3.25
N TYR A 17 11.33 2.45 -2.81
CA TYR A 17 11.66 1.04 -2.54
C TYR A 17 10.84 0.48 -1.37
N ALA A 18 10.61 1.27 -0.32
CA ALA A 18 9.79 0.85 0.81
C ALA A 18 8.36 0.51 0.39
N VAL A 19 7.72 1.33 -0.46
CA VAL A 19 6.36 1.07 -0.97
C VAL A 19 6.31 -0.23 -1.77
N ILE A 20 7.32 -0.52 -2.60
CA ILE A 20 7.39 -1.79 -3.34
C ILE A 20 7.55 -2.96 -2.36
N ALA A 21 8.45 -2.85 -1.38
CA ALA A 21 8.69 -3.90 -0.39
C ALA A 21 7.43 -4.20 0.43
N PHE A 22 6.66 -3.18 0.83
CA PHE A 22 5.39 -3.37 1.52
C PHE A 22 4.33 -4.03 0.63
N GLY A 23 4.32 -3.72 -0.68
CA GLY A 23 3.45 -4.41 -1.64
C GLY A 23 3.75 -5.92 -1.73
N VAL A 24 5.02 -6.27 -1.85
CA VAL A 24 5.47 -7.68 -1.85
C VAL A 24 5.13 -8.37 -0.52
N TRP A 25 5.37 -7.68 0.60
CA TRP A 25 5.02 -8.18 1.93
C TRP A 25 3.53 -8.49 2.09
N SER A 26 2.65 -7.65 1.56
CA SER A 26 1.19 -7.88 1.61
C SER A 26 0.81 -9.21 0.95
N ILE A 27 1.44 -9.54 -0.18
CA ILE A 27 1.22 -10.83 -0.86
C ILE A 27 1.74 -12.00 -0.03
N ILE A 28 2.99 -11.91 0.45
CA ILE A 28 3.61 -12.96 1.28
C ILE A 28 2.74 -13.24 2.50
N ARG A 29 2.28 -12.18 3.17
CA ARG A 29 1.42 -12.29 4.35
C ARG A 29 0.11 -13.02 4.04
N MET A 30 -0.55 -12.69 2.91
CA MET A 30 -1.77 -13.39 2.54
C MET A 30 -1.54 -14.88 2.32
N PHE A 31 -0.47 -15.25 1.61
CA PHE A 31 -0.12 -16.66 1.43
C PHE A 31 0.16 -17.36 2.76
N LEU A 32 0.89 -16.70 3.67
CA LEU A 32 1.18 -17.25 5.00
C LEU A 32 -0.10 -17.45 5.81
N LEU A 33 -1.01 -16.46 5.82
CA LEU A 33 -2.28 -16.59 6.53
C LEU A 33 -3.11 -17.74 5.98
N LYS A 34 -3.16 -17.91 4.65
CA LYS A 34 -3.90 -19.03 4.04
C LYS A 34 -3.30 -20.40 4.38
N ILE A 35 -1.97 -20.50 4.50
CA ILE A 35 -1.31 -21.76 4.88
C ILE A 35 -1.52 -22.07 6.37
N LEU A 36 -1.52 -21.03 7.23
CA LEU A 36 -1.61 -21.20 8.68
C LEU A 36 -3.06 -21.29 9.19
N ASP A 37 -4.01 -20.70 8.47
CA ASP A 37 -5.42 -20.72 8.85
C ASP A 37 -6.32 -20.99 7.62
N PRO A 38 -6.34 -22.24 7.13
CA PRO A 38 -7.19 -22.62 6.01
C PRO A 38 -8.69 -22.61 6.35
N LEU A 39 -9.06 -22.70 7.63
CA LEU A 39 -10.44 -22.75 8.10
C LEU A 39 -11.09 -21.37 8.24
N GLY A 40 -10.29 -20.31 8.45
CA GLY A 40 -10.83 -18.95 8.65
C GLY A 40 -11.57 -18.38 7.44
N ILE A 41 -11.30 -18.87 6.23
CA ILE A 41 -12.06 -18.50 5.02
C ILE A 41 -13.39 -19.27 4.95
N GLU A 42 -13.41 -20.48 5.45
CA GLU A 42 -14.60 -21.34 5.44
C GLU A 42 -15.67 -20.84 6.41
N GLU A 43 -15.28 -20.27 7.54
CA GLU A 43 -16.23 -19.69 8.52
C GLU A 43 -16.90 -18.40 8.00
N MET A 44 -16.26 -17.67 7.07
CA MET A 44 -16.86 -16.46 6.47
C MET A 44 -17.99 -16.75 5.49
N VAL A 45 -18.12 -18.01 5.04
CA VAL A 45 -19.11 -18.41 4.04
C VAL A 45 -20.17 -19.29 4.72
N GLU A 46 -21.12 -18.68 5.42
CA GLU A 46 -22.33 -19.36 5.94
C GLU A 46 -23.27 -19.74 4.80
N ILE A 47 -23.08 -20.91 4.16
CA ILE A 47 -23.95 -21.38 3.09
C ILE A 47 -24.40 -22.81 3.36
N GLN A 48 -25.69 -23.06 3.08
CA GLN A 48 -26.43 -24.27 3.42
C GLN A 48 -26.13 -25.53 2.55
N SER A 49 -25.33 -25.43 1.48
CA SER A 49 -25.00 -26.57 0.61
C SER A 49 -23.49 -26.66 0.36
N GLU A 50 -22.89 -27.85 0.56
CA GLU A 50 -21.44 -28.06 0.40
C GLU A 50 -20.93 -27.75 -1.02
N GLU A 51 -21.66 -28.10 -2.06
CA GLU A 51 -21.27 -27.90 -3.46
C GLU A 51 -21.22 -26.41 -3.87
N SER A 52 -22.15 -25.61 -3.34
CA SER A 52 -22.19 -24.15 -3.54
C SER A 52 -21.09 -23.44 -2.74
N ARG A 53 -20.68 -24.01 -1.62
CA ARG A 53 -19.66 -23.48 -0.72
C ARG A 53 -18.27 -23.51 -1.36
N GLU A 54 -17.85 -24.66 -1.93
CA GLU A 54 -16.55 -24.78 -2.59
C GLU A 54 -16.41 -23.80 -3.77
N PHE A 55 -17.46 -23.67 -4.57
CA PHE A 55 -17.46 -22.73 -5.69
C PHE A 55 -17.32 -21.27 -5.22
N LEU A 56 -18.06 -20.86 -4.19
CA LEU A 56 -18.01 -19.49 -3.68
C LEU A 56 -16.67 -19.17 -3.00
N VAL A 57 -16.09 -20.11 -2.26
CA VAL A 57 -14.76 -19.97 -1.68
C VAL A 57 -13.71 -19.81 -2.78
N ALA A 58 -13.80 -20.58 -3.87
CA ALA A 58 -12.89 -20.45 -5.00
C ALA A 58 -13.02 -19.10 -5.70
N VAL A 59 -14.25 -18.63 -5.95
CA VAL A 59 -14.51 -17.31 -6.55
C VAL A 59 -13.99 -16.18 -5.67
N TYR A 60 -14.29 -16.24 -4.36
CA TYR A 60 -13.77 -15.26 -3.40
C TYR A 60 -12.24 -15.21 -3.40
N PHE A 61 -11.60 -16.38 -3.38
CA PHE A 61 -10.13 -16.46 -3.41
C PHE A 61 -9.54 -15.84 -4.69
N ILE A 62 -10.11 -16.16 -5.86
CA ILE A 62 -9.68 -15.59 -7.13
C ILE A 62 -9.83 -14.06 -7.11
N MET A 63 -10.96 -13.56 -6.61
CA MET A 63 -11.23 -12.12 -6.50
C MET A 63 -10.18 -11.42 -5.61
N VAL A 64 -9.86 -12.01 -4.46
CA VAL A 64 -8.85 -11.46 -3.53
C VAL A 64 -7.46 -11.47 -4.18
N VAL A 65 -7.07 -12.56 -4.86
CA VAL A 65 -5.78 -12.62 -5.58
C VAL A 65 -5.70 -11.55 -6.66
N VAL A 66 -6.75 -11.34 -7.44
CA VAL A 66 -6.81 -10.29 -8.47
C VAL A 66 -6.64 -8.89 -7.84
N LEU A 67 -7.35 -8.61 -6.75
CA LEU A 67 -7.24 -7.32 -6.06
C LEU A 67 -5.81 -7.08 -5.53
N LEU A 68 -5.17 -8.11 -4.97
CA LEU A 68 -3.77 -8.01 -4.51
C LEU A 68 -2.79 -7.80 -5.65
N CYS A 69 -3.00 -8.44 -6.79
CA CYS A 69 -2.17 -8.20 -7.99
C CYS A 69 -2.31 -6.75 -8.47
N VAL A 70 -3.53 -6.22 -8.49
CA VAL A 70 -3.78 -4.82 -8.86
C VAL A 70 -3.12 -3.86 -7.86
N ASP A 71 -3.25 -4.11 -6.56
CA ASP A 71 -2.58 -3.33 -5.51
C ASP A 71 -1.06 -3.36 -5.66
N LEU A 72 -0.47 -4.54 -5.88
CA LEU A 72 0.97 -4.66 -6.11
C LEU A 72 1.43 -3.88 -7.35
N LEU A 73 0.74 -4.02 -8.48
CA LEU A 73 1.07 -3.29 -9.71
C LEU A 73 1.03 -1.78 -9.48
N PHE A 74 0.03 -1.32 -8.73
CA PHE A 74 -0.09 0.09 -8.36
C PHE A 74 1.10 0.55 -7.50
N ARG A 75 1.46 -0.19 -6.45
CA ARG A 75 2.60 0.11 -5.56
C ARG A 75 3.93 0.08 -6.31
N VAL A 76 4.11 -0.88 -7.22
CA VAL A 76 5.30 -0.95 -8.09
C VAL A 76 5.36 0.28 -9.01
N TYR A 77 4.25 0.66 -9.64
CA TYR A 77 4.20 1.85 -10.49
C TYR A 77 4.57 3.13 -9.73
N VAL A 78 3.97 3.34 -8.55
CA VAL A 78 4.24 4.49 -7.69
C VAL A 78 5.69 4.48 -7.21
N GLY A 79 6.16 3.36 -6.70
CA GLY A 79 7.52 3.21 -6.17
C GLY A 79 8.58 3.44 -7.24
N LEU A 80 8.44 2.84 -8.43
CA LEU A 80 9.38 3.06 -9.54
C LEU A 80 9.34 4.50 -10.04
N SER A 81 8.16 5.13 -10.10
CA SER A 81 8.03 6.53 -10.48
C SER A 81 8.75 7.45 -9.49
N ALA A 82 8.62 7.19 -8.19
CA ALA A 82 9.32 7.93 -7.14
C ALA A 82 10.84 7.73 -7.23
N VAL A 83 11.31 6.50 -7.44
CA VAL A 83 12.74 6.20 -7.62
C VAL A 83 13.31 6.91 -8.86
N HIS A 84 12.60 6.90 -9.98
CA HIS A 84 13.02 7.61 -11.20
C HIS A 84 13.09 9.13 -11.00
N GLU A 85 12.11 9.73 -10.32
CA GLU A 85 12.17 11.16 -9.98
C GLU A 85 13.32 11.46 -9.00
N GLY A 86 13.58 10.57 -8.03
CA GLY A 86 14.73 10.64 -7.13
C GLY A 86 16.09 10.50 -7.86
N GLN A 87 16.13 9.83 -9.02
CA GLN A 87 17.29 9.77 -9.89
C GLN A 87 17.45 11.02 -10.77
N GLY A 88 16.57 12.00 -10.64
CA GLY A 88 16.60 13.23 -11.44
C GLY A 88 15.90 13.13 -12.78
N LYS A 89 15.26 11.99 -13.12
CA LYS A 89 14.50 11.83 -14.36
C LYS A 89 13.17 12.59 -14.26
N THR A 90 12.69 13.08 -15.40
CA THR A 90 11.39 13.74 -15.49
C THR A 90 10.27 12.70 -15.48
N VAL A 91 9.43 12.73 -14.46
CA VAL A 91 8.27 11.84 -14.34
C VAL A 91 6.97 12.66 -14.40
N LYS A 92 5.93 12.10 -15.02
CA LYS A 92 4.61 12.76 -15.09
C LYS A 92 4.03 12.96 -13.68
N PRO A 93 3.35 14.09 -13.41
CA PRO A 93 2.81 14.37 -12.07
C PRO A 93 1.64 13.46 -11.66
N VAL A 94 1.08 12.69 -12.59
CA VAL A 94 -0.07 11.82 -12.37
C VAL A 94 0.16 10.84 -11.22
N TYR A 95 1.38 10.28 -11.09
CA TYR A 95 1.67 9.34 -10.01
C TYR A 95 1.54 9.98 -8.62
N ILE A 96 1.84 11.29 -8.46
CA ILE A 96 1.72 12.00 -7.18
C ILE A 96 0.25 12.08 -6.76
N VAL A 97 -0.64 12.42 -7.72
CA VAL A 97 -2.08 12.49 -7.47
C VAL A 97 -2.64 11.12 -7.10
N LEU A 98 -2.24 10.09 -7.85
CA LEU A 98 -2.64 8.71 -7.58
C LEU A 98 -2.14 8.24 -6.20
N THR A 99 -0.89 8.55 -5.86
CA THR A 99 -0.31 8.21 -4.55
C THR A 99 -1.05 8.91 -3.41
N ALA A 100 -1.36 10.21 -3.57
CA ALA A 100 -2.10 10.97 -2.58
C ALA A 100 -3.52 10.43 -2.38
N LEU A 101 -4.22 10.10 -3.47
CA LEU A 101 -5.56 9.52 -3.43
C LEU A 101 -5.54 8.16 -2.73
N TYR A 102 -4.61 7.29 -3.11
CA TYR A 102 -4.47 5.97 -2.52
C TYR A 102 -4.13 6.06 -1.03
N ALA A 103 -3.19 6.91 -0.63
CA ALA A 103 -2.85 7.13 0.78
C ALA A 103 -4.07 7.62 1.58
N ALA A 104 -4.87 8.54 1.02
CA ALA A 104 -6.08 9.04 1.68
C ALA A 104 -7.13 7.93 1.88
N VAL A 105 -7.35 7.08 0.85
CA VAL A 105 -8.28 5.94 0.94
C VAL A 105 -7.79 4.90 1.94
N SER A 106 -6.48 4.58 1.95
CA SER A 106 -5.89 3.63 2.91
C SER A 106 -6.03 4.13 4.34
N VAL A 107 -5.69 5.39 4.63
CA VAL A 107 -5.85 5.98 5.96
C VAL A 107 -7.32 5.97 6.38
N TRP A 108 -8.24 6.29 5.48
CA TRP A 108 -9.68 6.24 5.77
C TRP A 108 -10.15 4.82 6.11
N SER A 109 -9.69 3.82 5.36
CA SER A 109 -10.02 2.42 5.59
C SER A 109 -9.50 1.95 6.95
N ASP A 110 -8.23 2.23 7.26
CA ASP A 110 -7.61 1.84 8.54
C ASP A 110 -8.32 2.51 9.72
N LEU A 111 -8.64 3.79 9.58
CA LEU A 111 -9.36 4.55 10.60
C LEU A 111 -10.77 4.01 10.83
N SER A 112 -11.51 3.73 9.76
CA SER A 112 -12.85 3.11 9.83
C SER A 112 -12.80 1.75 10.51
N TYR A 113 -11.81 0.93 10.14
CA TYR A 113 -11.60 -0.36 10.78
C TYR A 113 -11.31 -0.23 12.27
N PHE A 114 -10.48 0.73 12.67
CA PHE A 114 -10.15 0.99 14.07
C PHE A 114 -11.37 1.43 14.90
N PHE A 115 -12.25 2.25 14.33
CA PHE A 115 -13.49 2.67 14.99
C PHE A 115 -14.53 1.55 15.14
N HIS A 116 -14.51 0.56 14.24
CA HIS A 116 -15.42 -0.59 14.30
C HIS A 116 -14.87 -1.77 15.11
N LEU A 117 -13.59 -1.75 15.51
CA LEU A 117 -13.00 -2.73 16.41
C LEU A 117 -13.64 -2.62 17.80
N ASN A 118 -14.58 -3.54 18.06
CA ASN A 118 -15.12 -3.71 19.40
C ASN A 118 -13.98 -4.22 20.31
N THR A 119 -13.78 -3.59 21.45
CA THR A 119 -12.62 -3.71 22.36
C THR A 119 -12.30 -5.13 22.89
N GLY A 120 -13.01 -6.16 22.42
CA GLY A 120 -12.84 -7.54 22.90
C GLY A 120 -11.98 -8.46 22.02
N SER A 121 -11.61 -8.06 20.78
CA SER A 121 -10.93 -8.97 19.82
C SER A 121 -9.56 -8.45 19.33
N PHE A 122 -8.77 -7.85 20.22
CA PHE A 122 -7.43 -7.36 19.89
C PHE A 122 -6.47 -8.57 19.74
N SER A 123 -6.26 -9.04 18.50
CA SER A 123 -5.24 -10.06 18.24
C SER A 123 -3.92 -9.40 17.82
N LEU A 124 -2.79 -10.00 18.19
CA LEU A 124 -1.44 -9.58 17.81
C LEU A 124 -1.27 -9.45 16.29
N ASN A 125 -1.98 -10.27 15.53
CA ASN A 125 -1.97 -10.24 14.06
C ASN A 125 -2.61 -8.96 13.50
N ILE A 126 -3.69 -8.49 14.12
CA ILE A 126 -4.37 -7.25 13.74
C ILE A 126 -3.45 -6.05 14.00
N LEU A 127 -2.80 -6.03 15.18
CA LEU A 127 -1.88 -4.97 15.53
C LEU A 127 -0.70 -4.89 14.57
N ALA A 128 -0.06 -6.02 14.27
CA ALA A 128 1.07 -6.09 13.34
C ALA A 128 0.67 -5.62 11.93
N SER A 129 -0.53 -6.01 11.47
CA SER A 129 -1.08 -5.55 10.21
C SER A 129 -1.22 -4.04 10.15
N THR A 130 -1.90 -3.47 11.14
CA THR A 130 -2.17 -2.04 11.20
C THR A 130 -0.88 -1.21 11.22
N ILE A 131 0.16 -1.67 11.95
CA ILE A 131 1.46 -0.99 11.96
C ILE A 131 2.10 -0.99 10.58
N ILE A 132 2.07 -2.11 9.85
CA ILE A 132 2.64 -2.21 8.51
C ILE A 132 1.88 -1.32 7.53
N ASP A 133 0.56 -1.33 7.57
CA ASP A 133 -0.28 -0.52 6.70
C ASP A 133 -0.06 0.98 6.97
N LEU A 134 0.01 1.38 8.24
CA LEU A 134 0.31 2.75 8.64
C LEU A 134 1.71 3.18 8.17
N THR A 135 2.72 2.31 8.29
CA THR A 135 4.08 2.60 7.83
C THR A 135 4.12 2.76 6.31
N SER A 136 3.36 1.95 5.58
CA SER A 136 3.20 2.08 4.13
C SER A 136 2.56 3.42 3.75
N CYS A 137 1.52 3.86 4.49
CA CYS A 137 0.89 5.17 4.30
C CYS A 137 1.87 6.33 4.54
N VAL A 138 2.69 6.24 5.59
CA VAL A 138 3.73 7.25 5.87
C VAL A 138 4.72 7.34 4.71
N ALA A 139 5.20 6.21 4.18
CA ALA A 139 6.10 6.19 3.03
C ALA A 139 5.47 6.84 1.78
N MET A 140 4.18 6.62 1.54
CA MET A 140 3.46 7.27 0.44
C MET A 140 3.30 8.78 0.63
N ILE A 141 3.01 9.24 1.85
CA ILE A 141 2.94 10.66 2.19
C ILE A 141 4.31 11.33 1.99
N GLU A 142 5.40 10.66 2.40
CA GLU A 142 6.76 11.15 2.15
C GLU A 142 7.08 11.31 0.67
N ILE A 143 6.64 10.37 -0.19
CA ILE A 143 6.79 10.47 -1.65
C ILE A 143 6.09 11.74 -2.16
N VAL A 144 4.83 11.95 -1.76
CA VAL A 144 4.06 13.13 -2.19
C VAL A 144 4.74 14.42 -1.73
N CYS A 145 5.09 14.54 -0.45
CA CYS A 145 5.71 15.73 0.12
C CYS A 145 7.08 16.04 -0.53
N SER A 146 7.93 15.01 -0.69
CA SER A 146 9.27 15.18 -1.26
C SER A 146 9.23 15.52 -2.74
N SER A 147 8.34 14.91 -3.52
CA SER A 147 8.16 15.22 -4.93
C SER A 147 7.65 16.65 -5.14
N LEU A 148 6.62 17.07 -4.38
CA LEU A 148 6.10 18.43 -4.44
C LEU A 148 7.17 19.47 -4.05
N SER A 149 7.94 19.20 -3.02
CA SER A 149 9.04 20.07 -2.57
C SER A 149 10.12 20.20 -3.63
N MET A 150 10.55 19.10 -4.25
CA MET A 150 11.54 19.10 -5.33
C MET A 150 11.06 19.89 -6.55
N ARG A 151 9.81 19.71 -6.95
CA ARG A 151 9.22 20.44 -8.09
C ARG A 151 9.11 21.93 -7.80
N ARG A 152 8.80 22.32 -6.56
CA ARG A 152 8.75 23.71 -6.14
C ARG A 152 10.14 24.36 -6.21
N ILE A 153 11.19 23.70 -5.71
CA ILE A 153 12.57 24.18 -5.77
C ILE A 153 13.03 24.36 -7.23
N ARG A 154 12.79 23.38 -8.11
CA ARG A 154 13.15 23.48 -9.53
C ARG A 154 12.43 24.63 -10.25
N LYS A 155 11.18 24.94 -9.92
CA LYS A 155 10.46 26.08 -10.50
C LYS A 155 11.07 27.43 -10.06
N THR A 156 11.53 27.50 -8.81
CA THR A 156 12.16 28.75 -8.30
C THR A 156 13.56 28.97 -8.90
N GLU A 157 14.25 27.92 -9.34
CA GLU A 157 15.54 28.03 -10.02
C GLU A 157 15.42 28.42 -11.51
N ALA A 158 14.24 28.13 -12.11
CA ALA A 158 13.98 28.41 -13.52
C ALA A 158 13.35 29.81 -13.77
N ALA A 159 12.95 30.51 -12.70
CA ALA A 159 12.38 31.86 -12.72
C ALA A 159 13.40 32.92 -12.37
#